data_5d72580d79c9b79dc5e8013746f573cf
#
_entry.id   5d72580d79c9b79dc5e8013746f573cf
#
_cell.length_a   1.000
_cell.length_b   1.000
_cell.length_c   1.000
_cell.angle_alpha   90.00
_cell.angle_beta   90.00
_cell.angle_gamma   90.00
#
_symmetry.space_group_name_H-M   'P 1'
#
loop_
_entity.id
_entity.type
_entity.pdbx_description
1 polymer ?
#
loop_
_entity_poly.entity_id
_entity_poly.type
_entity_poly.pdbx_seq_one_letter_code
_entity_poly.pdbx_strand_id
1 'polypeptide(L)'
;MSNEYDRNLLTKRFYDYEDDIETNPTTRKLNDHVLVVDGFNTFIRAFSVNPSLNEDGSHVGGLVGFLKSIRFTINKFKPTRCVIVFDGKNASKSRQKIYPQYKAGRKVRSRLNRMVDWVGGPHDEGESMKLQLTRLVEYLECLPLTILSLDNLEADDVISYICNTTLKDSKCTIMSADKDFYQLVDDRVQLYSPTKKITYDRELIKKEFGVYPQNVL
;
A
#
# COMPACT_ATOMS: atom_id res chain seq x y z
N MET A 1 35.76 11.44 -10.29
CA MET A 1 35.97 10.61 -9.08
C MET A 1 34.86 9.56 -9.08
N SER A 2 35.19 8.34 -9.48
CA SER A 2 34.25 7.22 -9.57
C SER A 2 33.82 6.82 -8.17
N ASN A 3 32.52 6.85 -7.93
CA ASN A 3 31.92 6.24 -6.75
C ASN A 3 32.09 4.71 -6.90
N GLU A 4 33.19 4.21 -6.43
CA GLU A 4 33.40 2.80 -6.19
C GLU A 4 32.46 2.43 -5.03
N TYR A 5 31.23 2.00 -5.36
CA TYR A 5 30.35 1.38 -4.40
C TYR A 5 31.12 0.22 -3.77
N ASP A 6 31.37 0.31 -2.48
CA ASP A 6 32.15 -0.67 -1.75
C ASP A 6 31.43 -2.04 -1.82
N ARG A 7 31.80 -2.83 -2.83
CA ARG A 7 31.29 -4.21 -3.03
C ARG A 7 31.47 -5.05 -1.76
N ASN A 8 32.51 -4.79 -0.99
CA ASN A 8 32.79 -5.51 0.25
C ASN A 8 31.73 -5.23 1.32
N LEU A 9 31.20 -4.00 1.38
CA LEU A 9 30.13 -3.63 2.32
C LEU A 9 28.81 -4.31 1.97
N LEU A 10 28.49 -4.41 0.67
CA LEU A 10 27.28 -5.11 0.20
C LEU A 10 27.38 -6.62 0.43
N THR A 11 28.54 -7.20 0.11
CA THR A 11 28.82 -8.62 0.32
C THR A 11 28.76 -8.99 1.81
N LYS A 12 29.40 -8.17 2.67
CA LYS A 12 29.34 -8.38 4.12
C LYS A 12 27.91 -8.31 4.65
N ARG A 13 27.10 -7.33 4.23
CA ARG A 13 25.68 -7.24 4.61
C ARG A 13 24.86 -8.43 4.14
N PHE A 14 25.22 -9.01 2.99
CA PHE A 14 24.56 -10.20 2.47
C PHE A 14 24.87 -11.43 3.34
N TYR A 15 26.14 -11.66 3.69
CA TYR A 15 26.52 -12.74 4.58
C TYR A 15 26.00 -12.56 6.01
N ASP A 16 26.04 -11.36 6.56
CA ASP A 16 25.43 -11.05 7.86
C ASP A 16 23.91 -11.39 7.86
N TYR A 17 23.23 -11.18 6.71
CA TYR A 17 21.82 -11.53 6.55
C TYR A 17 21.58 -13.05 6.44
N GLU A 18 22.46 -13.80 5.76
CA GLU A 18 22.40 -15.26 5.69
C GLU A 18 22.66 -15.90 7.07
N ASP A 19 23.64 -15.41 7.81
CA ASP A 19 23.94 -15.85 9.17
C ASP A 19 22.77 -15.61 10.13
N ASP A 20 22.07 -14.47 10.01
CA ASP A 20 20.84 -14.17 10.78
C ASP A 20 19.70 -15.12 10.45
N ILE A 21 19.60 -15.62 9.20
CA ILE A 21 18.60 -16.61 8.79
C ILE A 21 18.94 -17.98 9.35
N GLU A 22 20.21 -18.41 9.32
CA GLU A 22 20.64 -19.72 9.78
C GLU A 22 20.63 -19.83 11.33
N THR A 23 21.02 -18.75 12.04
CA THR A 23 21.10 -18.75 13.51
C THR A 23 19.77 -18.52 14.21
N ASN A 24 18.77 -18.02 13.48
CA ASN A 24 17.44 -17.76 14.03
C ASN A 24 16.36 -18.34 13.10
N PRO A 25 16.23 -19.69 13.01
CA PRO A 25 15.13 -20.28 12.27
C PRO A 25 13.84 -19.78 12.91
N THR A 26 13.23 -18.80 12.29
CA THR A 26 11.97 -18.25 12.78
C THR A 26 10.94 -19.36 12.75
N THR A 27 10.56 -19.86 13.92
CA THR A 27 9.42 -20.75 14.13
C THR A 27 8.08 -20.10 13.76
N ARG A 28 8.14 -18.91 13.13
CA ARG A 28 6.96 -18.15 12.68
C ARG A 28 6.28 -18.95 11.56
N LYS A 29 5.02 -19.25 11.80
CA LYS A 29 4.17 -19.88 10.77
C LYS A 29 4.01 -18.93 9.59
N LEU A 30 3.95 -19.51 8.39
CA LEU A 30 3.51 -18.75 7.21
C LEU A 30 2.13 -18.13 7.53
N ASN A 31 1.96 -16.85 7.31
CA ASN A 31 0.76 -16.08 7.68
C ASN A 31 0.54 -15.84 9.19
N ASP A 32 1.56 -15.90 10.00
CA ASP A 32 1.44 -15.54 11.43
C ASP A 32 1.06 -14.06 11.59
N HIS A 33 1.69 -13.19 10.78
CA HIS A 33 1.36 -11.78 10.68
C HIS A 33 1.40 -11.35 9.20
N VAL A 34 0.27 -10.92 8.65
CA VAL A 34 0.16 -10.52 7.26
C VAL A 34 -0.03 -9.00 7.14
N LEU A 35 0.84 -8.36 6.35
CA LEU A 35 0.66 -6.98 5.91
C LEU A 35 -0.22 -6.99 4.66
N VAL A 36 -1.40 -6.38 4.73
CA VAL A 36 -2.31 -6.20 3.60
C VAL A 36 -2.32 -4.74 3.20
N VAL A 37 -1.91 -4.45 1.98
CA VAL A 37 -1.70 -3.09 1.48
C VAL A 37 -2.77 -2.74 0.47
N ASP A 38 -3.46 -1.62 0.70
CA ASP A 38 -4.28 -0.96 -0.31
C ASP A 38 -3.34 -0.27 -1.32
N GLY A 39 -3.17 -0.92 -2.46
CA GLY A 39 -2.16 -0.57 -3.45
C GLY A 39 -2.44 0.78 -4.09
N PHE A 40 -3.66 0.99 -4.58
CA PHE A 40 -3.98 2.22 -5.29
C PHE A 40 -4.04 3.44 -4.37
N ASN A 41 -4.63 3.31 -3.19
CA ASN A 41 -4.65 4.38 -2.19
C ASN A 41 -3.23 4.80 -1.78
N THR A 42 -2.35 3.83 -1.53
CA THR A 42 -0.94 4.08 -1.18
C THR A 42 -0.20 4.76 -2.30
N PHE A 43 -0.39 4.31 -3.56
CA PHE A 43 0.27 4.89 -4.73
C PHE A 43 -0.19 6.33 -4.98
N ILE A 44 -1.50 6.58 -5.03
CA ILE A 44 -2.05 7.93 -5.29
C ILE A 44 -1.58 8.93 -4.25
N ARG A 45 -1.52 8.52 -2.97
CA ARG A 45 -1.01 9.39 -1.91
C ARG A 45 0.47 9.71 -2.08
N ALA A 46 1.28 8.70 -2.38
CA ALA A 46 2.70 8.90 -2.66
C ALA A 46 2.91 9.83 -3.86
N PHE A 47 2.17 9.59 -4.94
CA PHE A 47 2.19 10.40 -6.15
C PHE A 47 1.83 11.88 -5.87
N SER A 48 0.78 12.11 -5.05
CA SER A 48 0.25 13.45 -4.80
C SER A 48 1.17 14.36 -3.98
N VAL A 49 2.06 13.78 -3.15
CA VAL A 49 2.86 14.57 -2.18
C VAL A 49 4.36 14.49 -2.40
N ASN A 50 4.83 13.62 -3.28
CA ASN A 50 6.25 13.45 -3.51
C ASN A 50 6.67 14.06 -4.86
N PRO A 51 7.48 15.14 -4.86
CA PRO A 51 7.91 15.81 -6.08
C PRO A 51 9.18 15.20 -6.70
N SER A 52 9.62 14.01 -6.27
CA SER A 52 10.88 13.42 -6.74
C SER A 52 10.90 13.27 -8.26
N LEU A 53 11.98 13.71 -8.87
CA LEU A 53 12.29 13.54 -10.28
C LEU A 53 13.46 12.54 -10.44
N ASN A 54 13.53 11.86 -11.58
CA ASN A 54 14.69 11.11 -12.00
C ASN A 54 15.74 12.02 -12.67
N GLU A 55 16.83 11.44 -13.17
CA GLU A 55 17.92 12.17 -13.82
C GLU A 55 17.46 12.90 -15.10
N ASP A 56 16.44 12.38 -15.78
CA ASP A 56 15.87 12.98 -17.00
C ASP A 56 14.81 14.06 -16.71
N GLY A 57 14.61 14.39 -15.43
CA GLY A 57 13.60 15.34 -14.99
C GLY A 57 12.17 14.79 -14.96
N SER A 58 11.95 13.51 -15.22
CA SER A 58 10.63 12.88 -15.17
C SER A 58 10.20 12.62 -13.73
N HIS A 59 8.94 12.89 -13.42
CA HIS A 59 8.39 12.64 -12.09
C HIS A 59 8.34 11.14 -11.79
N VAL A 60 8.85 10.75 -10.63
CA VAL A 60 8.90 9.36 -10.12
C VAL A 60 8.38 9.25 -8.67
N GLY A 61 7.76 10.30 -8.17
CA GLY A 61 7.35 10.41 -6.77
C GLY A 61 6.39 9.34 -6.29
N GLY A 62 5.46 8.90 -7.15
CA GLY A 62 4.51 7.83 -6.83
C GLY A 62 5.21 6.51 -6.59
N LEU A 63 6.06 6.11 -7.53
CA LEU A 63 6.86 4.88 -7.48
C LEU A 63 7.78 4.85 -6.25
N VAL A 64 8.62 5.88 -6.11
CA VAL A 64 9.59 5.99 -5.02
C VAL A 64 8.90 6.07 -3.66
N GLY A 65 7.85 6.86 -3.55
CA GLY A 65 7.10 7.04 -2.32
C GLY A 65 6.37 5.77 -1.89
N PHE A 66 5.80 5.03 -2.85
CA PHE A 66 5.17 3.73 -2.59
C PHE A 66 6.18 2.74 -2.01
N LEU A 67 7.30 2.51 -2.71
CA LEU A 67 8.33 1.56 -2.29
C LEU A 67 8.93 1.92 -0.92
N LYS A 68 9.18 3.21 -0.65
CA LYS A 68 9.62 3.69 0.67
C LYS A 68 8.58 3.40 1.76
N SER A 69 7.29 3.57 1.46
CA SER A 69 6.21 3.31 2.41
C SER A 69 6.10 1.81 2.74
N ILE A 70 6.17 0.95 1.74
CA ILE A 70 6.18 -0.51 1.94
C ILE A 70 7.39 -0.93 2.78
N ARG A 71 8.60 -0.51 2.40
CA ARG A 71 9.82 -0.81 3.15
C ARG A 71 9.71 -0.39 4.61
N PHE A 72 9.23 0.84 4.86
CA PHE A 72 9.03 1.34 6.22
C PHE A 72 8.06 0.46 7.01
N THR A 73 6.93 0.09 6.39
CA THR A 73 5.88 -0.68 7.05
C THR A 73 6.32 -2.12 7.32
N ILE A 74 7.04 -2.75 6.40
CA ILE A 74 7.65 -4.06 6.60
C ILE A 74 8.64 -4.02 7.76
N ASN A 75 9.52 -3.01 7.80
CA ASN A 75 10.49 -2.86 8.88
C ASN A 75 9.83 -2.60 10.25
N LYS A 76 8.72 -1.88 10.27
CA LYS A 76 7.99 -1.56 11.49
C LYS A 76 7.26 -2.77 12.08
N PHE A 77 6.56 -3.52 11.24
CA PHE A 77 5.67 -4.58 11.70
C PHE A 77 6.25 -6.00 11.57
N LYS A 78 7.36 -6.15 10.82
CA LYS A 78 8.02 -7.44 10.59
C LYS A 78 7.03 -8.56 10.21
N PRO A 79 6.19 -8.35 9.18
CA PRO A 79 5.20 -9.35 8.78
C PRO A 79 5.87 -10.60 8.23
N THR A 80 5.19 -11.74 8.30
CA THR A 80 5.63 -13.00 7.68
C THR A 80 5.18 -13.10 6.22
N ARG A 81 4.22 -12.26 5.80
CA ARG A 81 3.77 -12.14 4.42
C ARG A 81 3.32 -10.71 4.13
N CYS A 82 3.54 -10.26 2.90
CA CYS A 82 3.00 -9.01 2.38
C CYS A 82 2.08 -9.29 1.19
N VAL A 83 0.86 -8.76 1.24
CA VAL A 83 -0.14 -8.85 0.17
C VAL A 83 -0.50 -7.43 -0.25
N ILE A 84 -0.37 -7.13 -1.53
CA ILE A 84 -0.76 -5.83 -2.10
C ILE A 84 -2.00 -6.05 -2.96
N VAL A 85 -3.06 -5.29 -2.69
CA VAL A 85 -4.34 -5.41 -3.37
C VAL A 85 -4.58 -4.15 -4.21
N PHE A 86 -4.82 -4.34 -5.49
CA PHE A 86 -5.24 -3.29 -6.41
C PHE A 86 -6.69 -3.49 -6.85
N ASP A 87 -7.36 -2.39 -7.20
CA ASP A 87 -8.66 -2.44 -7.84
C ASP A 87 -8.59 -3.28 -9.12
N GLY A 88 -9.58 -4.13 -9.32
CA GLY A 88 -9.68 -4.92 -10.55
C GLY A 88 -10.23 -4.12 -11.72
N LYS A 89 -10.12 -4.68 -12.92
CA LYS A 89 -10.74 -4.11 -14.10
C LYS A 89 -12.25 -3.98 -13.89
N ASN A 90 -12.79 -2.80 -14.18
CA ASN A 90 -14.22 -2.50 -13.99
C ASN A 90 -14.71 -2.60 -12.52
N ALA A 91 -13.83 -2.43 -11.53
CA ALA A 91 -14.14 -2.60 -10.12
C ALA A 91 -15.43 -1.92 -9.65
N SER A 92 -15.63 -0.66 -10.02
CA SER A 92 -16.82 0.12 -9.63
C SER A 92 -18.09 -0.22 -10.41
N LYS A 93 -18.02 -0.99 -11.52
CA LYS A 93 -19.19 -1.26 -12.36
C LYS A 93 -20.25 -2.12 -11.66
N SER A 94 -19.86 -3.03 -10.80
CA SER A 94 -20.79 -3.87 -10.05
C SER A 94 -21.67 -3.01 -9.13
N ARG A 95 -21.05 -2.05 -8.42
CA ARG A 95 -21.78 -1.11 -7.56
C ARG A 95 -22.60 -0.10 -8.37
N GLN A 96 -22.10 0.36 -9.52
CA GLN A 96 -22.83 1.25 -10.43
C GLN A 96 -24.07 0.59 -11.04
N LYS A 97 -24.09 -0.73 -11.25
CA LYS A 97 -25.30 -1.47 -11.68
C LYS A 97 -26.41 -1.40 -10.63
N ILE A 98 -26.03 -1.44 -9.35
CA ILE A 98 -27.00 -1.37 -8.23
C ILE A 98 -27.39 0.08 -7.95
N TYR A 99 -26.41 0.98 -7.96
CA TYR A 99 -26.57 2.41 -7.70
C TYR A 99 -25.82 3.23 -8.75
N PRO A 100 -26.50 3.67 -9.83
CA PRO A 100 -25.88 4.35 -10.96
C PRO A 100 -25.09 5.63 -10.59
N GLN A 101 -25.45 6.27 -9.50
CA GLN A 101 -24.78 7.48 -9.01
C GLN A 101 -23.52 7.16 -8.19
N TYR A 102 -23.17 5.90 -7.97
CA TYR A 102 -21.98 5.52 -7.21
C TYR A 102 -20.73 6.12 -7.84
N LYS A 103 -20.02 6.93 -7.08
CA LYS A 103 -18.81 7.67 -7.52
C LYS A 103 -19.01 8.66 -8.69
N ALA A 104 -20.24 8.87 -9.18
CA ALA A 104 -20.53 9.76 -10.31
C ALA A 104 -20.16 11.24 -10.00
N GLY A 105 -20.22 11.65 -8.74
CA GLY A 105 -19.84 12.99 -8.30
C GLY A 105 -18.34 13.23 -8.05
N ARG A 106 -17.50 12.20 -8.26
CA ARG A 106 -16.05 12.39 -8.12
C ARG A 106 -15.53 13.23 -9.29
N LYS A 107 -15.37 14.55 -9.04
CA LYS A 107 -14.74 15.46 -9.99
C LYS A 107 -13.31 14.98 -10.22
N VAL A 108 -12.91 14.83 -11.49
CA VAL A 108 -11.51 14.66 -11.85
C VAL A 108 -10.75 15.87 -11.29
N ARG A 109 -9.91 15.65 -10.31
CA ARG A 109 -9.08 16.74 -9.77
C ARG A 109 -8.12 17.18 -10.87
N SER A 110 -8.10 18.47 -11.16
CA SER A 110 -7.28 19.04 -12.23
C SER A 110 -5.77 18.87 -12.03
N ARG A 111 -5.33 18.65 -10.80
CA ARG A 111 -3.93 18.37 -10.42
C ARG A 111 -3.90 17.61 -9.10
N LEU A 112 -3.32 16.42 -9.11
CA LEU A 112 -3.08 15.62 -7.92
C LEU A 112 -1.79 16.06 -7.22
N ASN A 113 -0.69 16.12 -7.97
CA ASN A 113 0.57 16.64 -7.45
C ASN A 113 0.73 18.10 -7.84
N ARG A 114 0.67 18.98 -6.84
CA ARG A 114 0.78 20.43 -7.00
C ARG A 114 2.22 20.95 -6.90
N MET A 115 3.17 20.07 -6.56
CA MET A 115 4.57 20.43 -6.36
C MET A 115 5.40 20.25 -7.64
N VAL A 116 4.86 19.53 -8.63
CA VAL A 116 5.49 19.29 -9.93
C VAL A 116 4.88 20.25 -10.94
N ASP A 117 5.74 20.86 -11.74
CA ASP A 117 5.28 21.67 -12.88
C ASP A 117 5.02 20.78 -14.09
N TRP A 118 3.72 20.63 -14.39
CA TRP A 118 3.26 19.79 -15.52
C TRP A 118 3.12 20.66 -16.76
N VAL A 119 4.08 20.61 -17.67
CA VAL A 119 4.16 21.47 -18.86
C VAL A 119 2.92 21.28 -19.76
N GLY A 120 2.47 20.04 -20.00
CA GLY A 120 1.24 19.73 -20.73
C GLY A 120 -0.01 19.67 -19.84
N GLY A 121 0.08 20.12 -18.58
CA GLY A 121 -1.05 20.17 -17.65
C GLY A 121 -1.52 18.79 -17.14
N PRO A 122 -2.86 18.61 -16.95
CA PRO A 122 -3.41 17.38 -16.39
C PRO A 122 -3.17 16.11 -17.23
N HIS A 123 -2.95 16.27 -18.53
CA HIS A 123 -2.65 15.13 -19.43
C HIS A 123 -1.29 14.53 -19.09
N ASP A 124 -0.25 15.34 -18.95
CA ASP A 124 1.10 14.88 -18.61
C ASP A 124 1.15 14.23 -17.24
N GLU A 125 0.40 14.77 -16.27
CA GLU A 125 0.24 14.17 -14.96
C GLU A 125 -0.37 12.76 -15.06
N GLY A 126 -1.40 12.60 -15.87
CA GLY A 126 -2.08 11.32 -16.10
C GLY A 126 -1.18 10.28 -16.74
N GLU A 127 -0.41 10.65 -17.75
CA GLU A 127 0.55 9.78 -18.42
C GLU A 127 1.70 9.38 -17.49
N SER A 128 2.24 10.34 -16.72
CA SER A 128 3.26 10.07 -15.71
C SER A 128 2.75 9.10 -14.64
N MET A 129 1.53 9.29 -14.16
CA MET A 129 0.91 8.41 -13.17
C MET A 129 0.76 6.98 -13.71
N LYS A 130 0.27 6.84 -14.94
CA LYS A 130 0.10 5.55 -15.60
C LYS A 130 1.44 4.83 -15.78
N LEU A 131 2.46 5.54 -16.27
CA LEU A 131 3.80 4.99 -16.44
C LEU A 131 4.39 4.50 -15.12
N GLN A 132 4.30 5.32 -14.07
CA GLN A 132 4.81 4.96 -12.75
C GLN A 132 4.08 3.77 -12.14
N LEU A 133 2.75 3.69 -12.33
CA LEU A 133 1.96 2.55 -11.85
C LEU A 133 2.34 1.26 -12.58
N THR A 134 2.53 1.32 -13.91
CA THR A 134 3.00 0.16 -14.70
C THR A 134 4.37 -0.31 -14.20
N ARG A 135 5.32 0.61 -14.05
CA ARG A 135 6.66 0.28 -13.53
C ARG A 135 6.64 -0.23 -12.10
N LEU A 136 5.73 0.30 -11.27
CA LEU A 136 5.54 -0.19 -9.92
C LEU A 136 5.14 -1.66 -9.91
N VAL A 137 4.16 -2.05 -10.71
CA VAL A 137 3.71 -3.45 -10.80
C VAL A 137 4.86 -4.36 -11.25
N GLU A 138 5.61 -3.98 -12.29
CA GLU A 138 6.79 -4.72 -12.76
C GLU A 138 7.83 -4.94 -11.63
N TYR A 139 8.10 -3.91 -10.82
CA TYR A 139 9.02 -4.04 -9.68
C TYR A 139 8.46 -4.92 -8.57
N LEU A 140 7.16 -4.82 -8.28
CA LEU A 140 6.53 -5.63 -7.25
C LEU A 140 6.51 -7.12 -7.63
N GLU A 141 6.37 -7.45 -8.91
CA GLU A 141 6.45 -8.83 -9.42
C GLU A 141 7.83 -9.48 -9.22
N CYS A 142 8.89 -8.67 -9.08
CA CYS A 142 10.24 -9.14 -8.77
C CYS A 142 10.49 -9.35 -7.27
N LEU A 143 9.53 -9.00 -6.40
CA LEU A 143 9.69 -9.07 -4.94
C LEU A 143 8.95 -10.29 -4.36
N PRO A 144 9.39 -10.82 -3.21
CA PRO A 144 8.75 -11.96 -2.55
C PRO A 144 7.46 -11.53 -1.82
N LEU A 145 6.48 -11.04 -2.57
CA LEU A 145 5.17 -10.60 -2.08
C LEU A 145 4.05 -11.10 -2.99
N THR A 146 2.82 -11.01 -2.51
CA THR A 146 1.63 -11.40 -3.29
C THR A 146 0.94 -10.15 -3.81
N ILE A 147 0.66 -10.11 -5.11
CA ILE A 147 -0.16 -9.05 -5.73
C ILE A 147 -1.51 -9.64 -6.07
N LEU A 148 -2.59 -8.94 -5.71
CA LEU A 148 -3.95 -9.31 -6.03
C LEU A 148 -4.67 -8.18 -6.74
N SER A 149 -5.38 -8.53 -7.81
CA SER A 149 -6.31 -7.66 -8.51
C SER A 149 -7.40 -8.54 -9.11
N LEU A 150 -8.64 -8.39 -8.66
CA LEU A 150 -9.76 -9.22 -9.07
C LEU A 150 -10.75 -8.41 -9.90
N ASP A 151 -11.01 -8.86 -11.12
CA ASP A 151 -11.94 -8.17 -12.02
C ASP A 151 -13.31 -7.98 -11.38
N ASN A 152 -13.89 -6.80 -11.62
CA ASN A 152 -15.19 -6.36 -11.10
C ASN A 152 -15.28 -6.18 -9.57
N LEU A 153 -14.17 -6.26 -8.84
CA LEU A 153 -14.10 -6.02 -7.40
C LEU A 153 -13.20 -4.83 -7.08
N GLU A 154 -13.62 -4.04 -6.11
CA GLU A 154 -12.79 -2.98 -5.54
C GLU A 154 -11.80 -3.58 -4.52
N ALA A 155 -10.65 -2.93 -4.35
CA ALA A 155 -9.63 -3.39 -3.40
C ALA A 155 -10.20 -3.51 -1.97
N ASP A 156 -11.10 -2.62 -1.58
CA ASP A 156 -11.74 -2.61 -0.26
C ASP A 156 -12.51 -3.91 0.01
N ASP A 157 -13.27 -4.40 -0.98
CA ASP A 157 -14.03 -5.64 -0.87
C ASP A 157 -13.09 -6.85 -0.75
N VAL A 158 -12.02 -6.85 -1.55
CA VAL A 158 -11.02 -7.93 -1.54
C VAL A 158 -10.26 -7.94 -0.22
N ILE A 159 -9.82 -6.79 0.29
CA ILE A 159 -9.12 -6.65 1.58
C ILE A 159 -10.03 -7.12 2.72
N SER A 160 -11.29 -6.69 2.71
CA SER A 160 -12.28 -7.10 3.72
C SER A 160 -12.49 -8.61 3.71
N TYR A 161 -12.65 -9.21 2.55
CA TYR A 161 -12.81 -10.66 2.39
C TYR A 161 -11.58 -11.43 2.88
N ILE A 162 -10.39 -11.00 2.49
CA ILE A 162 -9.13 -11.64 2.89
C ILE A 162 -8.97 -11.61 4.41
N CYS A 163 -9.16 -10.46 5.04
CA CYS A 163 -8.97 -10.31 6.48
C CYS A 163 -9.99 -11.12 7.29
N ASN A 164 -11.25 -11.18 6.82
CA ASN A 164 -12.33 -11.83 7.57
C ASN A 164 -12.45 -13.33 7.28
N THR A 165 -11.98 -13.79 6.13
CA THR A 165 -12.21 -15.18 5.68
C THR A 165 -10.90 -15.93 5.50
N THR A 166 -10.04 -15.48 4.58
CA THR A 166 -8.81 -16.21 4.22
C THR A 166 -7.78 -16.18 5.35
N LEU A 167 -7.65 -15.04 6.02
CA LEU A 167 -6.68 -14.78 7.09
C LEU A 167 -7.33 -14.74 8.48
N LYS A 168 -8.45 -15.43 8.66
CA LYS A 168 -9.22 -15.43 9.93
C LYS A 168 -8.40 -15.84 11.16
N ASP A 169 -7.36 -16.66 10.97
CA ASP A 169 -6.49 -17.16 12.04
C ASP A 169 -5.13 -16.42 12.10
N SER A 170 -4.97 -15.34 11.31
CA SER A 170 -3.73 -14.57 11.19
C SER A 170 -3.88 -13.21 11.87
N LYS A 171 -2.78 -12.65 12.39
CA LYS A 171 -2.73 -11.22 12.66
C LYS A 171 -2.63 -10.47 11.33
N CYS A 172 -3.38 -9.40 11.19
CA CYS A 172 -3.36 -8.57 9.98
C CYS A 172 -3.05 -7.12 10.31
N THR A 173 -2.17 -6.51 9.53
CA THR A 173 -2.02 -5.07 9.49
C THR A 173 -2.48 -4.59 8.13
N ILE A 174 -3.59 -3.86 8.07
CA ILE A 174 -4.04 -3.18 6.85
C ILE A 174 -3.26 -1.87 6.75
N MET A 175 -2.63 -1.62 5.61
CA MET A 175 -1.98 -0.35 5.31
C MET A 175 -2.83 0.44 4.32
N SER A 176 -3.57 1.40 4.82
CA SER A 176 -4.38 2.34 4.04
C SER A 176 -4.63 3.61 4.83
N ALA A 177 -4.98 4.68 4.14
CA ALA A 177 -5.45 5.90 4.77
C ALA A 177 -6.98 6.03 4.68
N ASP A 178 -7.66 5.03 4.14
CA ASP A 178 -9.10 4.99 4.07
C ASP A 178 -9.70 4.66 5.44
N LYS A 179 -10.69 5.47 5.82
CA LYS A 179 -11.37 5.33 7.11
C LYS A 179 -12.38 4.17 7.13
N ASP A 180 -12.81 3.74 5.96
CA ASP A 180 -13.78 2.65 5.84
C ASP A 180 -13.21 1.35 6.43
N PHE A 181 -11.88 1.20 6.42
CA PHE A 181 -11.20 0.07 7.07
C PHE A 181 -11.23 0.09 8.60
N TYR A 182 -11.65 1.18 9.26
CA TYR A 182 -11.84 1.16 10.71
C TYR A 182 -12.82 0.08 11.15
N GLN A 183 -13.83 -0.23 10.34
CA GLN A 183 -14.82 -1.27 10.61
C GLN A 183 -14.24 -2.68 10.70
N LEU A 184 -13.07 -2.90 10.09
CA LEU A 184 -12.38 -4.21 10.08
C LEU A 184 -11.47 -4.42 11.29
N VAL A 185 -11.23 -3.36 12.06
CA VAL A 185 -10.29 -3.43 13.21
C VAL A 185 -10.91 -4.25 14.34
N ASP A 186 -10.19 -5.28 14.76
CA ASP A 186 -10.56 -6.16 15.86
C ASP A 186 -9.31 -6.50 16.71
N ASP A 187 -9.34 -7.59 17.48
CA ASP A 187 -8.20 -8.03 18.29
C ASP A 187 -7.04 -8.58 17.46
N ARG A 188 -7.28 -8.91 16.19
CA ARG A 188 -6.40 -9.55 15.22
C ARG A 188 -5.99 -8.60 14.10
N VAL A 189 -6.89 -7.70 13.72
CA VAL A 189 -6.73 -6.77 12.59
C VAL A 189 -6.50 -5.36 13.14
N GLN A 190 -5.43 -4.72 12.71
CA GLN A 190 -5.15 -3.31 12.96
C GLN A 190 -5.02 -2.55 11.65
N LEU A 191 -5.31 -1.24 11.67
CA LEU A 191 -5.12 -0.36 10.51
C LEU A 191 -3.93 0.57 10.75
N TYR A 192 -2.97 0.55 9.84
CA TYR A 192 -1.87 1.50 9.82
C TYR A 192 -2.09 2.58 8.77
N SER A 193 -2.18 3.83 9.21
CA SER A 193 -2.22 4.99 8.34
C SER A 193 -0.81 5.51 8.05
N PRO A 194 -0.28 5.34 6.83
CA PRO A 194 1.07 5.82 6.51
C PRO A 194 1.16 7.34 6.49
N THR A 195 0.07 8.03 6.22
CA THR A 195 -0.01 9.50 6.21
C THR A 195 0.12 10.08 7.61
N LYS A 196 -0.64 9.54 8.56
CA LYS A 196 -0.61 9.99 9.96
C LYS A 196 0.51 9.33 10.77
N LYS A 197 1.08 8.22 10.26
CA LYS A 197 2.03 7.33 10.96
C LYS A 197 1.45 6.74 12.26
N ILE A 198 0.14 6.55 12.29
CA ILE A 198 -0.62 6.03 13.43
C ILE A 198 -1.10 4.62 13.10
N THR A 199 -1.04 3.74 14.09
CA THR A 199 -1.67 2.42 14.05
C THR A 199 -2.95 2.48 14.86
N TYR A 200 -4.07 2.21 14.21
CA TYR A 200 -5.39 2.17 14.83
C TYR A 200 -5.70 0.74 15.27
N ASP A 201 -5.88 0.59 16.56
CA ASP A 201 -6.48 -0.57 17.21
C ASP A 201 -7.88 -0.23 17.74
N ARG A 202 -8.55 -1.19 18.35
CA ARG A 202 -9.92 -1.01 18.90
C ARG A 202 -10.01 0.14 19.91
N GLU A 203 -9.03 0.23 20.80
CA GLU A 203 -9.04 1.21 21.89
C GLU A 203 -8.83 2.63 21.35
N LEU A 204 -7.92 2.79 20.40
CA LEU A 204 -7.69 4.10 19.78
C LEU A 204 -8.90 4.56 18.98
N ILE A 205 -9.55 3.65 18.21
CA ILE A 205 -10.79 3.98 17.48
C ILE A 205 -11.88 4.39 18.46
N LYS A 206 -12.12 3.62 19.54
CA LYS A 206 -13.09 3.96 20.55
C LYS A 206 -12.79 5.31 21.20
N LYS A 207 -11.52 5.61 21.48
CA LYS A 207 -11.09 6.88 22.05
C LYS A 207 -11.34 8.07 21.11
N GLU A 208 -11.02 7.91 19.80
CA GLU A 208 -11.15 8.99 18.82
C GLU A 208 -12.60 9.21 18.36
N PHE A 209 -13.40 8.16 18.20
CA PHE A 209 -14.74 8.23 17.61
C PHE A 209 -15.87 8.00 18.61
N GLY A 210 -15.57 7.61 19.84
CA GLY A 210 -16.58 7.34 20.88
C GLY A 210 -17.34 6.02 20.70
N VAL A 211 -17.07 5.28 19.63
CA VAL A 211 -17.74 4.02 19.27
C VAL A 211 -16.72 2.92 18.97
N TYR A 212 -17.14 1.67 19.09
CA TYR A 212 -16.31 0.54 18.70
C TYR A 212 -16.20 0.43 17.16
N PRO A 213 -15.13 -0.19 16.62
CA PRO A 213 -14.87 -0.32 15.19
C PRO A 213 -16.09 -0.72 14.36
N GLN A 214 -16.83 -1.74 14.80
CA GLN A 214 -18.01 -2.25 14.08
C GLN A 214 -19.16 -1.26 13.93
N ASN A 215 -19.14 -0.15 14.68
CA ASN A 215 -20.17 0.89 14.68
C ASN A 215 -19.66 2.22 14.07
N VAL A 216 -18.46 2.22 13.49
CA VAL A 216 -17.93 3.37 12.74
C VAL A 216 -18.58 3.36 11.36
N LEU A 217 -19.33 4.41 11.02
CA LEU A 217 -19.97 4.63 9.72
C LEU A 217 -19.23 5.70 8.91
#